data_3775571b634756256459cfb2150f6335
#
_entry.id   3775571b634756256459cfb2150f6335
#
_cell.length_a   1.000
_cell.length_b   1.000
_cell.length_c   1.000
_cell.angle_alpha   90.00
_cell.angle_beta   90.00
_cell.angle_gamma   90.00
#
_symmetry.space_group_name_H-M   'P 1'
#
loop_
_entity.id
_entity.type
_entity.pdbx_description
1 polymer ?
#
loop_
_entity_poly.entity_id
_entity_poly.type
_entity_poly.pdbx_seq_one_letter_code
_entity_poly.pdbx_strand_id
1 'polypeptide(L)'
;MPKSTDRISALSFGCMRFPTTTEGKIDEEHSFAMLHHAYSHGVNYFDTAWPYHGGESEPFLGRFLQQIDRSKVFVATKLPCWLINTREDMDTYLDKQLERLQTTYLDYYLLHALNRRTWANLRKLGVISFLEEAKRLGKIRHIGFSFHDASPVFRKIVMAYDWDFCQIMLNYLDTHYQAGFAGYNLAVSRGMGVISMEPLRGGKLVSPIPEAIAKIWQRSTVKQNPQERAMRWVWNLEGCTTLLSGMSTMAQLHENLTLADLWHPNNLSDKEISLYKRVRREYIKRIPILCSECRYCLPCPAGVTIPSAIGVYNEAVMFDNKAKLKDEYHFFVPEASRASK
;
A
#
# COMPACT_ATOMS: atom_id res chain seq x y z
N MET A 1 -9.99 12.94 7.47
CA MET A 1 -8.53 13.31 7.41
C MET A 1 -8.20 14.35 8.46
N PRO A 2 -7.12 14.21 9.25
CA PRO A 2 -6.83 15.16 10.37
C PRO A 2 -6.66 16.62 9.96
N LYS A 3 -6.10 16.88 8.76
CA LYS A 3 -5.88 18.24 8.24
C LYS A 3 -6.92 18.71 7.22
N SER A 4 -8.06 18.01 7.13
CA SER A 4 -9.16 18.40 6.23
C SER A 4 -10.50 17.98 6.82
N THR A 5 -11.59 18.43 6.19
CA THR A 5 -12.96 18.03 6.53
C THR A 5 -13.40 16.77 5.78
N ASP A 6 -12.52 16.16 4.99
CA ASP A 6 -12.83 15.00 4.17
C ASP A 6 -13.21 13.80 5.03
N ARG A 7 -14.35 13.21 4.74
CA ARG A 7 -14.82 11.96 5.35
C ARG A 7 -14.56 10.81 4.40
N ILE A 8 -13.39 10.18 4.55
CA ILE A 8 -12.99 9.03 3.76
C ILE A 8 -13.62 7.77 4.35
N SER A 9 -14.10 6.87 3.47
CA SER A 9 -14.62 5.56 3.87
C SER A 9 -13.55 4.72 4.59
N ALA A 10 -13.97 3.89 5.53
CA ALA A 10 -13.06 3.01 6.29
C ALA A 10 -12.32 2.03 5.39
N LEU A 11 -12.98 1.57 4.32
CA LEU A 11 -12.42 0.78 3.23
C LEU A 11 -12.21 1.67 2.01
N SER A 12 -11.04 1.60 1.38
CA SER A 12 -10.70 2.26 0.13
C SER A 12 -10.38 1.25 -0.96
N PHE A 13 -10.68 1.60 -2.21
CA PHE A 13 -10.48 0.72 -3.35
C PHE A 13 -9.11 0.95 -4.00
N GLY A 14 -8.23 -0.08 -3.95
CA GLY A 14 -6.94 -0.07 -4.62
C GLY A 14 -7.01 -0.61 -6.04
N CYS A 15 -6.75 0.22 -7.04
CA CYS A 15 -6.84 -0.10 -8.46
C CYS A 15 -5.62 -0.86 -9.02
N MET A 16 -4.76 -1.39 -8.17
CA MET A 16 -3.59 -2.16 -8.58
C MET A 16 -3.92 -3.62 -8.95
N ARG A 17 -5.06 -4.14 -8.49
CA ARG A 17 -5.40 -5.57 -8.56
C ARG A 17 -6.76 -5.81 -9.21
N PHE A 18 -7.13 -5.04 -10.19
CA PHE A 18 -8.30 -5.35 -11.01
C PHE A 18 -8.21 -6.78 -11.56
N PRO A 19 -9.33 -7.48 -11.70
CA PRO A 19 -9.36 -8.74 -12.44
C PRO A 19 -8.78 -8.54 -13.84
N THR A 20 -8.09 -9.56 -14.35
CA THR A 20 -7.46 -9.52 -15.66
C THR A 20 -7.94 -10.65 -16.53
N THR A 21 -7.99 -10.39 -17.84
CA THR A 21 -8.21 -11.41 -18.86
C THR A 21 -7.04 -12.38 -18.94
N THR A 22 -7.19 -13.45 -19.70
CA THR A 22 -6.10 -14.40 -19.99
C THR A 22 -4.90 -13.76 -20.69
N GLU A 23 -5.11 -12.62 -21.36
CA GLU A 23 -4.06 -11.82 -22.01
C GLU A 23 -3.36 -10.84 -21.06
N GLY A 24 -3.77 -10.80 -19.76
CA GLY A 24 -3.21 -9.90 -18.75
C GLY A 24 -3.72 -8.46 -18.80
N LYS A 25 -4.72 -8.15 -19.62
CA LYS A 25 -5.40 -6.85 -19.67
C LYS A 25 -6.45 -6.76 -18.57
N ILE A 26 -6.83 -5.54 -18.17
CA ILE A 26 -7.95 -5.35 -17.24
C ILE A 26 -9.21 -5.99 -17.81
N ASP A 27 -9.86 -6.85 -17.06
CA ASP A 27 -11.22 -7.32 -17.36
C ASP A 27 -12.18 -6.17 -17.03
N GLU A 28 -12.51 -5.38 -18.04
CA GLU A 28 -13.24 -4.13 -17.86
C GLU A 28 -14.65 -4.38 -17.33
N GLU A 29 -15.36 -5.40 -17.82
CA GLU A 29 -16.72 -5.70 -17.40
C GLU A 29 -16.79 -5.98 -15.91
N HIS A 30 -15.98 -6.94 -15.44
CA HIS A 30 -15.93 -7.28 -14.03
C HIS A 30 -15.39 -6.13 -13.17
N SER A 31 -14.38 -5.41 -13.65
CA SER A 31 -13.78 -4.29 -12.93
C SER A 31 -14.74 -3.10 -12.78
N PHE A 32 -15.52 -2.76 -13.81
CA PHE A 32 -16.58 -1.75 -13.71
C PHE A 32 -17.67 -2.17 -12.74
N ALA A 33 -18.13 -3.42 -12.81
CA ALA A 33 -19.11 -3.94 -11.87
C ALA A 33 -18.63 -3.83 -10.41
N MET A 34 -17.34 -4.14 -10.15
CA MET A 34 -16.75 -3.99 -8.82
C MET A 34 -16.66 -2.53 -8.38
N LEU A 35 -16.23 -1.60 -9.25
CA LEU A 35 -16.14 -0.18 -8.92
C LEU A 35 -17.52 0.42 -8.61
N HIS A 36 -18.53 0.12 -9.44
CA HIS A 36 -19.91 0.58 -9.21
C HIS A 36 -20.48 0.00 -7.92
N HIS A 37 -20.23 -1.27 -7.65
CA HIS A 37 -20.66 -1.91 -6.41
C HIS A 37 -20.01 -1.27 -5.19
N ALA A 38 -18.70 -1.02 -5.21
CA ALA A 38 -17.98 -0.33 -4.15
C ALA A 38 -18.54 1.08 -3.91
N TYR A 39 -18.72 1.86 -4.98
CA TYR A 39 -19.26 3.21 -4.92
C TYR A 39 -20.67 3.24 -4.33
N SER A 40 -21.57 2.35 -4.77
CA SER A 40 -22.94 2.27 -4.28
C SER A 40 -23.05 1.86 -2.82
N HIS A 41 -22.00 1.20 -2.27
CA HIS A 41 -21.89 0.80 -0.87
C HIS A 41 -20.99 1.76 -0.04
N GLY A 42 -20.81 2.98 -0.52
CA GLY A 42 -20.19 4.06 0.26
C GLY A 42 -18.66 4.11 0.22
N VAL A 43 -17.99 3.27 -0.56
CA VAL A 43 -16.56 3.45 -0.82
C VAL A 43 -16.38 4.71 -1.65
N ASN A 44 -15.61 5.66 -1.10
CA ASN A 44 -15.45 6.97 -1.72
C ASN A 44 -13.97 7.36 -1.95
N TYR A 45 -13.00 6.47 -1.71
CA TYR A 45 -11.59 6.71 -1.99
C TYR A 45 -11.06 5.65 -2.95
N PHE A 46 -10.58 6.08 -4.11
CA PHE A 46 -10.05 5.24 -5.18
C PHE A 46 -8.58 5.58 -5.43
N ASP A 47 -7.70 4.60 -5.25
CA ASP A 47 -6.26 4.75 -5.34
C ASP A 47 -5.70 4.06 -6.58
N THR A 48 -5.08 4.84 -7.45
CA THR A 48 -4.37 4.33 -8.63
C THR A 48 -2.92 4.81 -8.68
N ALA A 49 -2.19 4.44 -9.73
CA ALA A 49 -0.85 4.96 -9.99
C ALA A 49 -0.45 4.75 -11.45
N TRP A 50 0.50 5.54 -11.91
CA TRP A 50 1.07 5.51 -13.26
C TRP A 50 1.39 4.12 -13.81
N PRO A 51 2.09 3.20 -13.07
CA PRO A 51 2.51 1.91 -13.62
C PRO A 51 1.46 0.80 -13.49
N TYR A 52 0.32 1.04 -12.81
CA TYR A 52 -0.62 -0.03 -12.53
C TYR A 52 -1.25 -0.57 -13.82
N HIS A 53 -1.31 -1.89 -13.94
CA HIS A 53 -1.77 -2.59 -15.15
C HIS A 53 -1.06 -2.11 -16.42
N GLY A 54 0.27 -1.95 -16.37
CA GLY A 54 1.04 -1.48 -17.52
C GLY A 54 0.75 -0.05 -17.95
N GLY A 55 0.10 0.75 -17.08
CA GLY A 55 -0.32 2.13 -17.35
C GLY A 55 -1.80 2.29 -17.68
N GLU A 56 -2.57 1.19 -17.73
CA GLU A 56 -3.98 1.21 -18.10
C GLU A 56 -4.93 1.53 -16.94
N SER A 57 -4.44 1.47 -15.69
CA SER A 57 -5.31 1.69 -14.52
C SER A 57 -5.84 3.12 -14.42
N GLU A 58 -5.05 4.13 -14.73
CA GLU A 58 -5.50 5.53 -14.71
C GLU A 58 -6.54 5.80 -15.82
N PRO A 59 -6.34 5.45 -17.12
CA PRO A 59 -7.36 5.60 -18.15
C PRO A 59 -8.66 4.83 -17.82
N PHE A 60 -8.54 3.62 -17.29
CA PHE A 60 -9.69 2.81 -16.90
C PHE A 60 -10.50 3.49 -15.78
N LEU A 61 -9.83 3.94 -14.72
CA LEU A 61 -10.48 4.66 -13.63
C LEU A 61 -11.10 5.97 -14.14
N GLY A 62 -10.44 6.67 -15.07
CA GLY A 62 -10.97 7.88 -15.69
C GLY A 62 -12.33 7.65 -16.36
N ARG A 63 -12.50 6.55 -17.10
CA ARG A 63 -13.80 6.19 -17.69
C ARG A 63 -14.88 5.89 -16.64
N PHE A 64 -14.52 5.29 -15.50
CA PHE A 64 -15.44 5.10 -14.38
C PHE A 64 -15.87 6.44 -13.77
N LEU A 65 -14.94 7.37 -13.59
CA LEU A 65 -15.23 8.68 -13.00
C LEU A 65 -16.25 9.50 -13.84
N GLN A 66 -16.35 9.26 -15.16
CA GLN A 66 -17.36 9.90 -16.02
C GLN A 66 -18.77 9.31 -15.82
N GLN A 67 -18.92 8.18 -15.14
CA GLN A 67 -20.18 7.49 -14.91
C GLN A 67 -20.80 7.77 -13.54
N ILE A 68 -20.10 8.52 -12.70
CA ILE A 68 -20.51 8.81 -11.32
C ILE A 68 -20.41 10.30 -11.00
N ASP A 69 -20.96 10.71 -9.87
CA ASP A 69 -20.74 12.07 -9.36
C ASP A 69 -19.30 12.19 -8.80
N ARG A 70 -18.42 12.83 -9.60
CA ARG A 70 -17.01 13.04 -9.26
C ARG A 70 -16.81 13.75 -7.92
N SER A 71 -17.76 14.60 -7.51
CA SER A 71 -17.68 15.36 -6.25
C SER A 71 -17.87 14.51 -5.00
N LYS A 72 -18.43 13.31 -5.15
CA LYS A 72 -18.69 12.37 -4.04
C LYS A 72 -17.55 11.41 -3.77
N VAL A 73 -16.48 11.47 -4.57
CA VAL A 73 -15.35 10.56 -4.44
C VAL A 73 -14.04 11.30 -4.34
N PHE A 74 -13.09 10.67 -3.69
CA PHE A 74 -11.71 11.09 -3.58
C PHE A 74 -10.84 10.22 -4.48
N VAL A 75 -10.09 10.85 -5.36
CA VAL A 75 -9.19 10.17 -6.30
C VAL A 75 -7.75 10.42 -5.90
N ALA A 76 -7.00 9.34 -5.75
CA ALA A 76 -5.58 9.37 -5.47
C ALA A 76 -4.79 8.78 -6.64
N THR A 77 -3.76 9.50 -7.07
CA THR A 77 -2.69 8.93 -7.92
C THR A 77 -1.32 9.44 -7.50
N LYS A 78 -0.26 8.97 -8.15
CA LYS A 78 1.09 9.10 -7.61
C LYS A 78 2.09 9.48 -8.69
N LEU A 79 2.91 10.50 -8.42
CA LEU A 79 4.07 10.86 -9.25
C LEU A 79 5.04 9.67 -9.35
N PRO A 80 5.39 9.18 -10.55
CA PRO A 80 6.34 8.08 -10.70
C PRO A 80 7.79 8.54 -10.43
N CYS A 81 8.17 8.62 -9.17
CA CYS A 81 9.40 9.25 -8.68
C CYS A 81 10.69 8.73 -9.32
N TRP A 82 10.70 7.49 -9.80
CA TRP A 82 11.86 6.85 -10.46
C TRP A 82 12.03 7.26 -11.93
N LEU A 83 11.02 7.91 -12.52
CA LEU A 83 11.05 8.42 -13.90
C LEU A 83 11.37 9.91 -13.98
N ILE A 84 11.49 10.59 -12.84
CA ILE A 84 11.75 12.04 -12.78
C ILE A 84 13.24 12.32 -12.88
N ASN A 85 13.65 12.98 -13.96
CA ASN A 85 15.02 13.38 -14.24
C ASN A 85 15.19 14.89 -14.21
N THR A 86 14.16 15.66 -14.56
CA THR A 86 14.14 17.12 -14.58
C THR A 86 12.98 17.66 -13.72
N ARG A 87 12.96 18.98 -13.50
CA ARG A 87 11.83 19.64 -12.79
C ARG A 87 10.56 19.58 -13.64
N GLU A 88 10.69 19.75 -14.94
CA GLU A 88 9.59 19.77 -15.93
C GLU A 88 8.90 18.42 -16.08
N ASP A 89 9.62 17.33 -15.81
CA ASP A 89 9.02 15.99 -15.81
C ASP A 89 7.85 15.89 -14.82
N MET A 90 7.94 16.58 -13.66
CA MET A 90 6.89 16.52 -12.65
C MET A 90 5.57 17.11 -13.16
N ASP A 91 5.64 18.26 -13.83
CA ASP A 91 4.46 18.89 -14.42
C ASP A 91 3.90 18.03 -15.56
N THR A 92 4.78 17.51 -16.42
CA THR A 92 4.41 16.63 -17.53
C THR A 92 3.67 15.37 -17.07
N TYR A 93 4.15 14.71 -16.01
CA TYR A 93 3.47 13.54 -15.47
C TYR A 93 2.14 13.89 -14.81
N LEU A 94 2.08 14.96 -14.04
CA LEU A 94 0.82 15.40 -13.42
C LEU A 94 -0.25 15.72 -14.48
N ASP A 95 0.12 16.46 -15.53
CA ASP A 95 -0.82 16.82 -16.60
C ASP A 95 -1.31 15.58 -17.37
N LYS A 96 -0.42 14.63 -17.69
CA LYS A 96 -0.81 13.36 -18.28
C LYS A 96 -1.70 12.51 -17.37
N GLN A 97 -1.48 12.55 -16.05
CA GLN A 97 -2.33 11.82 -15.09
C GLN A 97 -3.73 12.43 -15.01
N LEU A 98 -3.85 13.76 -15.02
CA LEU A 98 -5.14 14.44 -15.10
C LEU A 98 -5.89 14.09 -16.41
N GLU A 99 -5.19 14.07 -17.55
CA GLU A 99 -5.73 13.64 -18.85
C GLU A 99 -6.23 12.19 -18.81
N ARG A 100 -5.40 11.25 -18.34
CA ARG A 100 -5.75 9.82 -18.22
C ARG A 100 -6.95 9.59 -17.33
N LEU A 101 -7.01 10.29 -16.20
CA LEU A 101 -8.11 10.22 -15.25
C LEU A 101 -9.34 11.03 -15.67
N GLN A 102 -9.26 11.76 -16.79
CA GLN A 102 -10.36 12.59 -17.33
C GLN A 102 -10.93 13.52 -16.26
N THR A 103 -10.06 14.18 -15.49
CA THR A 103 -10.42 15.09 -14.41
C THR A 103 -9.52 16.30 -14.39
N THR A 104 -10.01 17.42 -13.90
CA THR A 104 -9.24 18.68 -13.79
C THR A 104 -8.45 18.78 -12.49
N TYR A 105 -8.72 17.90 -11.51
CA TYR A 105 -8.04 17.89 -10.21
C TYR A 105 -7.95 16.50 -9.60
N LEU A 106 -6.96 16.34 -8.74
CA LEU A 106 -6.77 15.17 -7.88
C LEU A 106 -7.03 15.55 -6.44
N ASP A 107 -7.74 14.72 -5.70
CA ASP A 107 -7.96 14.98 -4.28
C ASP A 107 -6.69 14.68 -3.48
N TYR A 108 -6.00 13.57 -3.80
CA TYR A 108 -4.81 13.10 -3.09
C TYR A 108 -3.69 12.81 -4.09
N TYR A 109 -2.60 13.55 -3.97
CA TYR A 109 -1.44 13.34 -4.82
C TYR A 109 -0.22 12.91 -4.01
N LEU A 110 0.37 11.77 -4.39
CA LEU A 110 1.45 11.14 -3.67
C LEU A 110 2.77 11.18 -4.45
N LEU A 111 3.87 11.34 -3.75
CA LEU A 111 5.16 10.92 -4.27
C LEU A 111 5.26 9.39 -4.15
N HIS A 112 5.39 8.68 -5.29
CA HIS A 112 5.26 7.22 -5.34
C HIS A 112 6.50 6.50 -4.82
N ALA A 113 6.30 5.55 -3.89
CA ALA A 113 7.32 4.62 -3.42
C ALA A 113 8.62 5.30 -3.00
N LEU A 114 8.51 6.38 -2.21
CA LEU A 114 9.67 7.11 -1.74
C LEU A 114 10.65 6.22 -0.99
N ASN A 115 11.90 6.40 -1.34
CA ASN A 115 13.05 5.82 -0.70
C ASN A 115 14.18 6.85 -0.64
N ARG A 116 15.31 6.51 -0.03
CA ARG A 116 16.47 7.41 0.11
C ARG A 116 16.90 8.02 -1.22
N ARG A 117 16.98 7.21 -2.28
CA ARG A 117 17.48 7.64 -3.60
C ARG A 117 16.51 8.58 -4.29
N THR A 118 15.25 8.17 -4.43
CA THR A 118 14.21 8.97 -5.09
C THR A 118 13.96 10.27 -4.35
N TRP A 119 13.90 10.24 -3.01
CA TRP A 119 13.76 11.44 -2.20
C TRP A 119 14.91 12.43 -2.39
N ALA A 120 16.17 11.95 -2.37
CA ALA A 120 17.32 12.82 -2.56
C ALA A 120 17.31 13.49 -3.96
N ASN A 121 16.93 12.76 -5.01
CA ASN A 121 16.78 13.30 -6.36
C ASN A 121 15.68 14.36 -6.43
N LEU A 122 14.48 14.03 -5.99
CA LEU A 122 13.33 14.93 -6.04
C LEU A 122 13.56 16.23 -5.24
N ARG A 123 14.27 16.14 -4.09
CA ARG A 123 14.66 17.33 -3.32
C ARG A 123 15.55 18.27 -4.12
N LYS A 124 16.53 17.74 -4.87
CA LYS A 124 17.41 18.55 -5.73
C LYS A 124 16.63 19.22 -6.86
N LEU A 125 15.59 18.58 -7.36
CA LEU A 125 14.74 19.07 -8.43
C LEU A 125 13.60 19.99 -7.95
N GLY A 126 13.54 20.34 -6.66
CA GLY A 126 12.55 21.28 -6.14
C GLY A 126 11.14 20.72 -6.01
N VAL A 127 10.99 19.42 -5.66
CA VAL A 127 9.68 18.75 -5.59
C VAL A 127 8.68 19.44 -4.67
N ILE A 128 9.12 20.07 -3.58
CA ILE A 128 8.20 20.75 -2.66
C ILE A 128 7.55 21.96 -3.36
N SER A 129 8.35 22.78 -4.04
CA SER A 129 7.83 23.93 -4.80
C SER A 129 6.87 23.49 -5.91
N PHE A 130 7.16 22.34 -6.57
CA PHE A 130 6.23 21.74 -7.54
C PHE A 130 4.88 21.41 -6.90
N LEU A 131 4.89 20.71 -5.77
CA LEU A 131 3.66 20.28 -5.09
C LEU A 131 2.83 21.49 -4.59
N GLU A 132 3.50 22.49 -4.04
CA GLU A 132 2.83 23.72 -3.58
C GLU A 132 2.22 24.51 -4.75
N GLU A 133 2.94 24.59 -5.87
CA GLU A 133 2.43 25.25 -7.08
C GLU A 133 1.26 24.47 -7.69
N ALA A 134 1.33 23.15 -7.78
CA ALA A 134 0.23 22.32 -8.25
C ALA A 134 -1.02 22.46 -7.35
N LYS A 135 -0.81 22.59 -6.02
CA LYS A 135 -1.90 22.85 -5.06
C LYS A 135 -2.49 24.25 -5.25
N ARG A 136 -1.64 25.27 -5.41
CA ARG A 136 -2.06 26.65 -5.67
C ARG A 136 -2.87 26.79 -6.97
N LEU A 137 -2.50 26.04 -8.01
CA LEU A 137 -3.22 25.99 -9.29
C LEU A 137 -4.51 25.14 -9.23
N GLY A 138 -4.81 24.51 -8.11
CA GLY A 138 -5.99 23.68 -7.93
C GLY A 138 -5.92 22.31 -8.63
N LYS A 139 -4.76 21.93 -9.18
CA LYS A 139 -4.56 20.62 -9.80
C LYS A 139 -4.55 19.47 -8.79
N ILE A 140 -4.09 19.73 -7.56
CA ILE A 140 -4.09 18.77 -6.45
C ILE A 140 -4.61 19.43 -5.16
N ARG A 141 -5.26 18.68 -4.30
CA ARG A 141 -5.82 19.19 -3.04
C ARG A 141 -4.97 18.84 -1.82
N HIS A 142 -4.58 17.56 -1.69
CA HIS A 142 -3.79 17.05 -0.57
C HIS A 142 -2.47 16.46 -1.06
N ILE A 143 -1.39 16.77 -0.34
CA ILE A 143 -0.02 16.38 -0.67
C ILE A 143 0.45 15.30 0.27
N GLY A 144 0.87 14.17 -0.28
CA GLY A 144 1.38 13.04 0.51
C GLY A 144 2.46 12.24 -0.20
N PHE A 145 2.77 11.10 0.36
CA PHE A 145 3.72 10.16 -0.23
C PHE A 145 3.41 8.72 0.16
N SER A 146 3.76 7.77 -0.70
CA SER A 146 3.88 6.36 -0.33
C SER A 146 5.34 6.00 -0.08
N PHE A 147 5.58 5.02 0.80
CA PHE A 147 6.92 4.79 1.35
C PHE A 147 7.31 3.31 1.34
N HIS A 148 8.56 3.05 0.84
CA HIS A 148 9.16 1.73 0.82
C HIS A 148 10.68 1.81 1.08
N ASP A 149 11.07 2.13 2.33
CA ASP A 149 12.48 2.13 2.77
C ASP A 149 12.54 1.95 4.30
N ALA A 150 13.70 2.03 4.90
CA ALA A 150 13.91 1.90 6.33
C ALA A 150 13.37 3.10 7.13
N SER A 151 12.91 2.85 8.35
CA SER A 151 12.31 3.84 9.27
C SER A 151 13.13 5.14 9.45
N PRO A 152 14.48 5.17 9.49
CA PRO A 152 15.21 6.43 9.56
C PRO A 152 15.03 7.33 8.32
N VAL A 153 14.80 6.74 7.14
CA VAL A 153 14.48 7.49 5.91
C VAL A 153 13.07 8.06 6.00
N PHE A 154 12.12 7.28 6.47
CA PHE A 154 10.75 7.74 6.73
C PHE A 154 10.74 8.99 7.60
N ARG A 155 11.43 8.94 8.75
CA ARG A 155 11.55 10.07 9.66
C ARG A 155 12.09 11.33 8.96
N LYS A 156 13.14 11.19 8.13
CA LYS A 156 13.71 12.33 7.37
C LYS A 156 12.69 12.94 6.41
N ILE A 157 11.88 12.12 5.75
CA ILE A 157 10.85 12.59 4.81
C ILE A 157 9.73 13.30 5.57
N VAL A 158 9.21 12.71 6.65
CA VAL A 158 8.14 13.29 7.48
C VAL A 158 8.55 14.65 8.05
N MET A 159 9.81 14.80 8.48
CA MET A 159 10.31 16.05 9.07
C MET A 159 10.68 17.12 8.04
N ALA A 160 10.66 16.79 6.74
CA ALA A 160 11.11 17.72 5.70
C ALA A 160 10.02 18.66 5.15
N TYR A 161 8.77 18.35 5.42
CA TYR A 161 7.62 19.12 4.93
C TYR A 161 6.40 18.89 5.85
N ASP A 162 5.42 19.76 5.78
CA ASP A 162 4.15 19.62 6.50
C ASP A 162 3.13 18.84 5.70
N TRP A 163 3.39 17.54 5.51
CA TRP A 163 2.57 16.62 4.73
C TRP A 163 1.13 16.52 5.24
N ASP A 164 0.17 16.45 4.32
CA ASP A 164 -1.24 16.20 4.67
C ASP A 164 -1.45 14.73 5.08
N PHE A 165 -0.76 13.79 4.42
CA PHE A 165 -0.92 12.35 4.66
C PHE A 165 0.29 11.54 4.20
N CYS A 166 0.32 10.26 4.59
CA CYS A 166 1.23 9.26 4.05
C CYS A 166 0.51 7.92 3.83
N GLN A 167 1.03 7.13 2.89
CA GLN A 167 0.58 5.77 2.61
C GLN A 167 1.71 4.82 2.94
N ILE A 168 1.50 3.96 3.94
CA ILE A 168 2.52 3.05 4.49
C ILE A 168 1.98 1.64 4.64
N MET A 169 2.87 0.66 4.56
CA MET A 169 2.54 -0.71 4.91
C MET A 169 2.18 -0.80 6.39
N LEU A 170 0.97 -1.26 6.68
CA LEU A 170 0.48 -1.50 8.04
C LEU A 170 -0.31 -2.81 8.10
N ASN A 171 0.23 -3.78 8.82
CA ASN A 171 -0.44 -5.01 9.20
C ASN A 171 0.15 -5.54 10.52
N TYR A 172 -0.48 -6.52 11.14
CA TYR A 172 -0.08 -7.01 12.46
C TYR A 172 1.28 -7.73 12.48
N LEU A 173 1.81 -8.14 11.32
CA LEU A 173 3.10 -8.81 11.21
C LEU A 173 4.25 -7.81 11.09
N ASP A 174 4.10 -6.81 10.22
CA ASP A 174 5.18 -5.91 9.79
C ASP A 174 5.33 -4.65 10.67
N THR A 175 5.05 -4.77 11.97
CA THR A 175 5.06 -3.63 12.91
C THR A 175 6.43 -2.96 13.09
N HIS A 176 7.52 -3.57 12.62
CA HIS A 176 8.90 -3.03 12.67
C HIS A 176 9.58 -3.02 11.30
N TYR A 177 8.82 -3.26 10.24
CA TYR A 177 9.32 -3.26 8.87
C TYR A 177 8.98 -1.95 8.17
N GLN A 178 9.89 -1.42 7.36
CA GLN A 178 9.78 -0.12 6.69
C GLN A 178 9.47 1.03 7.67
N ALA A 179 8.40 1.80 7.48
CA ALA A 179 7.96 2.82 8.43
C ALA A 179 7.62 2.20 9.79
N GLY A 180 6.93 1.05 9.77
CA GLY A 180 6.50 0.32 10.93
C GLY A 180 5.62 1.14 11.89
N PHE A 181 5.46 0.63 13.10
CA PHE A 181 4.64 1.30 14.12
C PHE A 181 5.25 2.61 14.61
N ALA A 182 6.58 2.71 14.63
CA ALA A 182 7.27 3.95 14.97
C ALA A 182 7.00 5.06 13.95
N GLY A 183 6.99 4.72 12.65
CA GLY A 183 6.63 5.65 11.59
C GLY A 183 5.15 6.05 11.63
N TYR A 184 4.27 5.08 11.86
CA TYR A 184 2.85 5.34 12.09
C TYR A 184 2.63 6.36 13.21
N ASN A 185 3.20 6.12 14.39
CA ASN A 185 3.06 7.04 15.54
C ASN A 185 3.64 8.43 15.23
N LEU A 186 4.77 8.50 14.52
CA LEU A 186 5.35 9.77 14.12
C LEU A 186 4.41 10.54 13.17
N ALA A 187 3.83 9.87 12.16
CA ALA A 187 2.89 10.51 11.23
C ALA A 187 1.66 11.03 11.97
N VAL A 188 1.06 10.22 12.84
CA VAL A 188 -0.11 10.61 13.65
C VAL A 188 0.22 11.79 14.57
N SER A 189 1.37 11.78 15.26
CA SER A 189 1.79 12.88 16.13
C SER A 189 2.04 14.20 15.39
N ARG A 190 2.28 14.12 14.06
CA ARG A 190 2.39 15.27 13.17
C ARG A 190 1.06 15.73 12.57
N GLY A 191 -0.06 15.10 12.98
CA GLY A 191 -1.38 15.39 12.44
C GLY A 191 -1.56 14.94 10.97
N MET A 192 -0.74 14.01 10.48
CA MET A 192 -0.88 13.46 9.14
C MET A 192 -1.98 12.40 9.12
N GLY A 193 -2.73 12.33 8.01
CA GLY A 193 -3.53 11.16 7.72
C GLY A 193 -2.65 9.95 7.40
N VAL A 194 -3.03 8.77 7.86
CA VAL A 194 -2.32 7.53 7.52
C VAL A 194 -3.23 6.62 6.73
N ILE A 195 -2.81 6.29 5.51
CA ILE A 195 -3.47 5.30 4.66
C ILE A 195 -2.70 3.99 4.78
N SER A 196 -3.39 2.94 5.24
CA SER A 196 -2.79 1.62 5.35
C SER A 196 -2.79 0.93 4.00
N MET A 197 -1.63 0.62 3.45
CA MET A 197 -1.47 -0.31 2.32
C MET A 197 -1.00 -1.68 2.82
N GLU A 198 -1.25 -2.71 2.01
CA GLU A 198 -0.89 -4.11 2.29
C GLU A 198 -1.42 -4.64 3.65
N PRO A 199 -2.67 -4.35 4.01
CA PRO A 199 -3.23 -4.84 5.28
C PRO A 199 -3.24 -6.36 5.37
N LEU A 200 -3.37 -7.04 4.23
CA LEU A 200 -3.35 -8.50 4.10
C LEU A 200 -2.00 -9.05 3.62
N ARG A 201 -0.99 -8.19 3.46
CA ARG A 201 0.34 -8.55 2.94
C ARG A 201 0.26 -9.32 1.61
N GLY A 202 -0.46 -8.76 0.64
CA GLY A 202 -0.70 -9.41 -0.64
C GLY A 202 -1.52 -10.70 -0.57
N GLY A 203 -2.31 -10.90 0.49
CA GLY A 203 -3.08 -12.11 0.75
C GLY A 203 -2.35 -13.16 1.61
N LYS A 204 -1.07 -13.02 1.87
CA LYS A 204 -0.25 -13.99 2.63
C LYS A 204 -0.67 -14.14 4.11
N LEU A 205 -1.35 -13.12 4.67
CA LEU A 205 -1.94 -13.20 6.01
C LEU A 205 -3.32 -13.90 6.03
N VAL A 206 -3.84 -14.29 4.86
CA VAL A 206 -5.14 -14.93 4.70
C VAL A 206 -4.99 -16.41 4.34
N SER A 207 -4.15 -16.75 3.36
CA SER A 207 -3.97 -18.12 2.89
C SER A 207 -2.67 -18.30 2.09
N PRO A 208 -1.93 -19.40 2.30
CA PRO A 208 -2.12 -20.41 3.35
C PRO A 208 -1.69 -19.89 4.72
N ILE A 209 -2.36 -20.34 5.79
CA ILE A 209 -1.96 -20.06 7.17
C ILE A 209 -1.15 -21.24 7.71
N PRO A 210 0.12 -21.05 8.13
CA PRO A 210 0.92 -22.11 8.73
C PRO A 210 0.23 -22.73 9.97
N GLU A 211 0.32 -24.04 10.12
CA GLU A 211 -0.36 -24.78 11.21
C GLU A 211 -0.05 -24.23 12.61
N ALA A 212 1.22 -23.87 12.86
CA ALA A 212 1.63 -23.28 14.13
C ALA A 212 0.89 -21.97 14.43
N ILE A 213 0.64 -21.16 13.41
CA ILE A 213 -0.12 -19.91 13.49
C ILE A 213 -1.61 -20.20 13.71
N ALA A 214 -2.17 -21.14 12.96
CA ALA A 214 -3.57 -21.56 13.10
C ALA A 214 -3.86 -22.05 14.53
N LYS A 215 -2.98 -22.85 15.13
CA LYS A 215 -3.07 -23.31 16.53
C LYS A 215 -3.09 -22.16 17.54
N ILE A 216 -2.39 -21.07 17.28
CA ILE A 216 -2.44 -19.88 18.15
C ILE A 216 -3.79 -19.19 18.01
N TRP A 217 -4.29 -19.01 16.77
CA TRP A 217 -5.58 -18.38 16.53
C TRP A 217 -6.77 -19.18 17.10
N GLN A 218 -6.68 -20.51 17.13
CA GLN A 218 -7.71 -21.38 17.73
C GLN A 218 -7.95 -21.08 19.23
N ARG A 219 -6.99 -20.48 19.93
CA ARG A 219 -7.11 -20.07 21.34
C ARG A 219 -7.91 -18.77 21.52
N SER A 220 -8.28 -18.10 20.43
CA SER A 220 -9.13 -16.92 20.49
C SER A 220 -10.54 -17.32 20.91
N THR A 221 -11.12 -16.56 21.83
CA THR A 221 -12.54 -16.67 22.18
C THR A 221 -13.44 -16.11 21.08
N VAL A 222 -12.91 -15.21 20.25
CA VAL A 222 -13.63 -14.60 19.13
C VAL A 222 -13.34 -15.39 17.87
N LYS A 223 -14.42 -15.94 17.27
CA LYS A 223 -14.32 -16.68 15.99
C LYS A 223 -14.29 -15.69 14.84
N GLN A 224 -13.18 -15.66 14.14
CA GLN A 224 -12.93 -14.76 13.02
C GLN A 224 -12.10 -15.48 11.97
N ASN A 225 -12.35 -15.16 10.70
CA ASN A 225 -11.49 -15.61 9.64
C ASN A 225 -10.16 -14.80 9.60
N PRO A 226 -9.13 -15.28 8.88
CA PRO A 226 -7.83 -14.59 8.84
C PRO A 226 -7.91 -13.18 8.24
N GLN A 227 -8.76 -12.95 7.25
CA GLN A 227 -8.97 -11.65 6.61
C GLN A 227 -9.57 -10.65 7.59
N GLU A 228 -10.64 -11.02 8.29
CA GLU A 228 -11.27 -10.21 9.33
C GLU A 228 -10.25 -9.80 10.41
N ARG A 229 -9.43 -10.76 10.88
CA ARG A 229 -8.37 -10.46 11.86
C ARG A 229 -7.40 -9.40 11.35
N ALA A 230 -6.90 -9.56 10.12
CA ALA A 230 -5.92 -8.64 9.57
C ALA A 230 -6.50 -7.23 9.37
N MET A 231 -7.73 -7.11 8.87
CA MET A 231 -8.37 -5.82 8.65
C MET A 231 -8.76 -5.13 9.97
N ARG A 232 -9.33 -5.88 10.93
CA ARG A 232 -9.67 -5.35 12.26
C ARG A 232 -8.44 -4.84 13.01
N TRP A 233 -7.29 -5.46 12.85
CA TRP A 233 -6.06 -4.97 13.47
C TRP A 233 -5.69 -3.57 12.94
N VAL A 234 -5.81 -3.34 11.64
CA VAL A 234 -5.56 -2.02 11.04
C VAL A 234 -6.61 -1.02 11.48
N TRP A 235 -7.89 -1.37 11.42
CA TRP A 235 -8.97 -0.48 11.82
C TRP A 235 -8.99 -0.17 13.32
N ASN A 236 -8.36 -1.00 14.15
CA ASN A 236 -8.17 -0.70 15.56
C ASN A 236 -7.23 0.50 15.82
N LEU A 237 -6.44 0.91 14.82
CA LEU A 237 -5.50 2.03 14.92
C LEU A 237 -6.24 3.36 14.72
N GLU A 238 -6.39 4.13 15.79
CA GLU A 238 -7.18 5.38 15.79
C GLU A 238 -6.74 6.41 14.75
N GLY A 239 -5.43 6.51 14.48
CA GLY A 239 -4.87 7.43 13.47
C GLY A 239 -4.87 6.88 12.04
N CYS A 240 -5.38 5.67 11.80
CA CYS A 240 -5.52 5.12 10.46
C CYS A 240 -6.76 5.74 9.78
N THR A 241 -6.53 6.53 8.74
CA THR A 241 -7.61 7.23 8.03
C THR A 241 -8.47 6.26 7.23
N THR A 242 -7.84 5.32 6.53
CA THR A 242 -8.52 4.31 5.72
C THR A 242 -7.61 3.11 5.47
N LEU A 243 -8.23 1.96 5.22
CA LEU A 243 -7.58 0.74 4.81
C LEU A 243 -7.72 0.59 3.30
N LEU A 244 -6.60 0.57 2.58
CA LEU A 244 -6.57 0.40 1.14
C LEU A 244 -6.47 -1.09 0.79
N SER A 245 -7.49 -1.60 0.12
CA SER A 245 -7.54 -3.00 -0.33
C SER A 245 -7.58 -3.11 -1.84
N GLY A 246 -6.67 -3.92 -2.39
CA GLY A 246 -6.74 -4.38 -3.77
C GLY A 246 -7.56 -5.67 -3.83
N MET A 247 -8.68 -5.63 -4.54
CA MET A 247 -9.62 -6.75 -4.68
C MET A 247 -9.67 -7.18 -6.15
N SER A 248 -9.63 -8.48 -6.40
CA SER A 248 -9.62 -9.05 -7.75
C SER A 248 -10.90 -9.84 -8.07
N THR A 249 -11.81 -9.94 -7.11
CA THR A 249 -13.11 -10.62 -7.31
C THR A 249 -14.22 -9.90 -6.57
N MET A 250 -15.45 -10.03 -7.08
CA MET A 250 -16.64 -9.50 -6.42
C MET A 250 -16.83 -10.11 -5.01
N ALA A 251 -16.50 -11.38 -4.83
CA ALA A 251 -16.59 -12.04 -3.52
C ALA A 251 -15.68 -11.36 -2.48
N GLN A 252 -14.43 -11.04 -2.84
CA GLN A 252 -13.52 -10.29 -1.97
C GLN A 252 -14.05 -8.90 -1.64
N LEU A 253 -14.67 -8.24 -2.61
CA LEU A 253 -15.27 -6.92 -2.39
C LEU A 253 -16.45 -7.00 -1.40
N HIS A 254 -17.37 -7.95 -1.59
CA HIS A 254 -18.50 -8.15 -0.68
C HIS A 254 -18.04 -8.46 0.75
N GLU A 255 -17.06 -9.35 0.90
CA GLU A 255 -16.52 -9.68 2.22
C GLU A 255 -15.87 -8.45 2.89
N ASN A 256 -15.07 -7.69 2.14
CA ASN A 256 -14.42 -6.48 2.68
C ASN A 256 -15.42 -5.39 3.06
N LEU A 257 -16.50 -5.19 2.29
CA LEU A 257 -17.58 -4.25 2.61
C LEU A 257 -18.28 -4.65 3.89
N THR A 258 -18.67 -5.93 4.01
CA THR A 258 -19.29 -6.46 5.23
C THR A 258 -18.41 -6.26 6.46
N LEU A 259 -17.10 -6.46 6.34
CA LEU A 259 -16.15 -6.23 7.43
C LEU A 259 -16.00 -4.74 7.76
N ALA A 260 -16.07 -3.86 6.75
CA ALA A 260 -15.96 -2.42 6.95
C ALA A 260 -17.14 -1.85 7.76
N ASP A 261 -18.33 -2.43 7.65
CA ASP A 261 -19.49 -2.04 8.46
C ASP A 261 -19.33 -2.36 9.96
N LEU A 262 -18.43 -3.28 10.28
CA LEU A 262 -18.07 -3.66 11.66
C LEU A 262 -16.91 -2.85 12.25
N TRP A 263 -16.43 -1.85 11.50
CA TRP A 263 -15.23 -1.10 11.88
C TRP A 263 -15.47 -0.18 13.09
N HIS A 264 -14.56 -0.27 14.06
CA HIS A 264 -14.45 0.67 15.17
C HIS A 264 -12.97 0.79 15.60
N PRO A 265 -12.44 2.01 15.77
CA PRO A 265 -11.13 2.17 16.38
C PRO A 265 -11.17 1.71 17.85
N ASN A 266 -10.03 1.27 18.35
CA ASN A 266 -9.86 0.79 19.73
C ASN A 266 -10.82 -0.37 20.12
N ASN A 267 -11.17 -1.23 19.16
CA ASN A 267 -12.12 -2.33 19.34
C ASN A 267 -11.46 -3.68 19.71
N LEU A 268 -10.14 -3.74 19.80
CA LEU A 268 -9.43 -4.95 20.23
C LEU A 268 -9.17 -4.91 21.72
N SER A 269 -9.59 -5.96 22.44
CA SER A 269 -9.26 -6.15 23.84
C SER A 269 -7.76 -6.41 24.03
N ASP A 270 -7.23 -6.19 25.23
CA ASP A 270 -5.83 -6.50 25.59
C ASP A 270 -5.48 -7.97 25.35
N LYS A 271 -6.43 -8.89 25.53
CA LYS A 271 -6.26 -10.31 25.25
C LYS A 271 -6.07 -10.55 23.75
N GLU A 272 -6.85 -9.90 22.89
CA GLU A 272 -6.70 -9.98 21.44
C GLU A 272 -5.37 -9.37 21.00
N ILE A 273 -5.02 -8.18 21.49
CA ILE A 273 -3.72 -7.53 21.21
C ILE A 273 -2.56 -8.45 21.60
N SER A 274 -2.66 -9.10 22.77
CA SER A 274 -1.65 -10.06 23.20
C SER A 274 -1.57 -11.29 22.28
N LEU A 275 -2.70 -11.73 21.72
CA LEU A 275 -2.75 -12.83 20.75
C LEU A 275 -2.06 -12.45 19.44
N TYR A 276 -2.31 -11.25 18.90
CA TYR A 276 -1.59 -10.73 17.72
C TYR A 276 -0.07 -10.69 17.95
N LYS A 277 0.37 -10.22 19.13
CA LYS A 277 1.80 -10.21 19.50
C LYS A 277 2.40 -11.63 19.52
N ARG A 278 1.64 -12.63 19.97
CA ARG A 278 2.08 -14.05 19.95
C ARG A 278 2.17 -14.58 18.53
N VAL A 279 1.15 -14.34 17.70
CA VAL A 279 1.13 -14.72 16.29
C VAL A 279 2.31 -14.11 15.55
N ARG A 280 2.54 -12.80 15.72
CA ARG A 280 3.70 -12.12 15.12
C ARG A 280 5.01 -12.77 15.56
N ARG A 281 5.20 -13.04 16.84
CA ARG A 281 6.43 -13.71 17.34
C ARG A 281 6.63 -15.09 16.70
N GLU A 282 5.55 -15.83 16.49
CA GLU A 282 5.63 -17.16 15.88
C GLU A 282 6.03 -17.06 14.39
N TYR A 283 5.46 -16.12 13.62
CA TYR A 283 5.90 -15.84 12.26
C TYR A 283 7.39 -15.49 12.20
N ILE A 284 7.86 -14.61 13.07
CA ILE A 284 9.27 -14.17 13.09
C ILE A 284 10.22 -15.32 13.40
N LYS A 285 9.87 -16.23 14.32
CA LYS A 285 10.68 -17.41 14.62
C LYS A 285 10.88 -18.32 13.41
N ARG A 286 10.00 -18.25 12.44
CA ARG A 286 10.06 -19.06 11.22
C ARG A 286 11.00 -18.48 10.16
N ILE A 287 11.55 -17.28 10.37
CA ILE A 287 12.52 -16.65 9.46
C ILE A 287 13.87 -17.36 9.60
N PRO A 288 14.32 -18.09 8.55
CA PRO A 288 15.54 -18.90 8.68
C PRO A 288 16.83 -18.10 8.60
N ILE A 289 16.84 -16.97 7.90
CA ILE A 289 18.05 -16.15 7.69
C ILE A 289 17.79 -14.72 8.18
N LEU A 290 18.43 -14.33 9.26
CA LEU A 290 18.33 -12.96 9.77
C LEU A 290 19.07 -12.00 8.86
N CYS A 291 18.36 -11.24 8.05
CA CYS A 291 18.89 -10.20 7.20
C CYS A 291 18.32 -8.84 7.62
N SER A 292 19.21 -7.91 7.98
CA SER A 292 18.84 -6.54 8.36
C SER A 292 18.71 -5.58 7.18
N GLU A 293 18.89 -6.06 5.96
CA GLU A 293 18.95 -5.25 4.72
C GLU A 293 19.97 -4.11 4.78
N CYS A 294 21.03 -4.26 5.58
CA CYS A 294 22.08 -3.25 5.72
C CYS A 294 22.88 -3.01 4.42
N ARG A 295 22.71 -3.89 3.43
CA ARG A 295 23.34 -3.84 2.10
C ARG A 295 24.88 -3.93 2.13
N TYR A 296 25.47 -4.35 3.24
CA TYR A 296 26.93 -4.55 3.34
C TYR A 296 27.47 -5.57 2.32
N CYS A 297 26.63 -6.55 1.94
CA CYS A 297 26.95 -7.55 0.91
C CYS A 297 26.83 -7.01 -0.54
N LEU A 298 26.60 -5.73 -0.73
CA LEU A 298 26.48 -5.10 -2.05
C LEU A 298 27.55 -4.03 -2.24
N PRO A 299 28.13 -3.90 -3.49
CA PRO A 299 27.82 -4.74 -4.66
C PRO A 299 28.38 -6.15 -4.48
N CYS A 300 27.60 -7.16 -4.85
CA CYS A 300 28.07 -8.55 -4.89
C CYS A 300 29.01 -8.74 -6.09
N PRO A 301 30.20 -9.35 -5.93
CA PRO A 301 31.14 -9.61 -7.06
C PRO A 301 30.50 -10.44 -8.18
N ALA A 302 29.55 -11.31 -7.84
CA ALA A 302 28.76 -12.11 -8.81
C ALA A 302 27.50 -11.39 -9.32
N GLY A 303 27.30 -10.11 -9.01
CA GLY A 303 26.14 -9.32 -9.43
C GLY A 303 24.80 -9.70 -8.76
N VAL A 304 24.83 -10.55 -7.72
CA VAL A 304 23.60 -11.04 -7.06
C VAL A 304 23.01 -9.99 -6.12
N THR A 305 21.70 -9.76 -6.19
CA THR A 305 20.95 -8.97 -5.21
C THR A 305 20.65 -9.80 -3.96
N ILE A 306 21.69 -10.07 -3.16
CA ILE A 306 21.62 -10.98 -2.00
C ILE A 306 20.47 -10.67 -1.04
N PRO A 307 20.21 -9.42 -0.61
CA PRO A 307 19.10 -9.13 0.30
C PRO A 307 17.74 -9.52 -0.27
N SER A 308 17.51 -9.29 -1.56
CA SER A 308 16.25 -9.65 -2.23
C SER A 308 16.08 -11.17 -2.30
N ALA A 309 17.15 -11.92 -2.63
CA ALA A 309 17.13 -13.38 -2.66
C ALA A 309 16.80 -13.97 -1.27
N ILE A 310 17.45 -13.45 -0.22
CA ILE A 310 17.19 -13.84 1.18
C ILE A 310 15.74 -13.48 1.56
N GLY A 311 15.24 -12.31 1.19
CA GLY A 311 13.87 -11.86 1.48
C GLY A 311 12.83 -12.84 0.92
N VAL A 312 12.95 -13.20 -0.36
CA VAL A 312 12.03 -14.16 -1.01
C VAL A 312 12.10 -15.54 -0.34
N TYR A 313 13.30 -16.04 -0.03
CA TYR A 313 13.46 -17.32 0.66
C TYR A 313 12.84 -17.30 2.06
N ASN A 314 13.14 -16.27 2.86
CA ASN A 314 12.58 -16.09 4.19
C ASN A 314 11.05 -16.08 4.17
N GLU A 315 10.48 -15.38 3.21
CA GLU A 315 9.05 -15.26 3.05
C GLU A 315 8.40 -16.60 2.71
N ALA A 316 8.97 -17.35 1.76
CA ALA A 316 8.49 -18.69 1.40
C ALA A 316 8.50 -19.67 2.59
N VAL A 317 9.53 -19.60 3.45
CA VAL A 317 9.61 -20.44 4.65
C VAL A 317 8.65 -19.94 5.74
N MET A 318 8.58 -18.63 5.95
CA MET A 318 7.74 -18.03 6.98
C MET A 318 6.25 -18.38 6.78
N PHE A 319 5.79 -18.42 5.53
CA PHE A 319 4.40 -18.69 5.17
C PHE A 319 4.12 -20.13 4.71
N ASP A 320 5.08 -21.05 4.84
CA ASP A 320 4.98 -22.43 4.31
C ASP A 320 4.64 -22.49 2.81
N ASN A 321 5.08 -21.51 2.04
CA ASN A 321 4.75 -21.38 0.61
C ASN A 321 5.94 -21.65 -0.30
N LYS A 322 6.67 -22.73 -0.02
CA LYS A 322 7.85 -23.13 -0.82
C LYS A 322 7.51 -23.46 -2.27
N ALA A 323 6.29 -23.91 -2.54
CA ALA A 323 5.84 -24.23 -3.91
C ALA A 323 5.93 -23.01 -4.86
N LYS A 324 5.68 -21.80 -4.35
CA LYS A 324 5.76 -20.56 -5.14
C LYS A 324 7.14 -19.88 -5.09
N LEU A 325 8.10 -20.46 -4.36
CA LEU A 325 9.41 -19.83 -4.16
C LEU A 325 10.10 -19.48 -5.48
N LYS A 326 10.07 -20.36 -6.46
CA LYS A 326 10.70 -20.14 -7.77
C LYS A 326 10.04 -18.98 -8.53
N ASP A 327 8.72 -18.95 -8.56
CA ASP A 327 7.96 -17.92 -9.27
C ASP A 327 8.13 -16.56 -8.61
N GLU A 328 8.06 -16.49 -7.28
CA GLU A 328 8.32 -15.28 -6.53
C GLU A 328 9.77 -14.80 -6.69
N TYR A 329 10.74 -15.72 -6.70
CA TYR A 329 12.14 -15.37 -6.96
C TYR A 329 12.33 -14.77 -8.35
N HIS A 330 11.70 -15.34 -9.37
CA HIS A 330 11.75 -14.81 -10.73
C HIS A 330 11.00 -13.48 -10.88
N PHE A 331 9.97 -13.26 -10.10
CA PHE A 331 9.21 -12.00 -10.11
C PHE A 331 9.97 -10.86 -9.40
N PHE A 332 10.49 -11.12 -8.19
CA PHE A 332 11.10 -10.07 -7.36
C PHE A 332 12.60 -9.85 -7.60
N VAL A 333 13.29 -10.81 -8.19
CA VAL A 333 14.73 -10.71 -8.45
C VAL A 333 14.98 -10.66 -9.97
N PRO A 334 15.42 -9.50 -10.50
CA PRO A 334 15.72 -9.36 -11.92
C PRO A 334 16.72 -10.42 -12.39
N GLU A 335 16.57 -10.92 -13.61
CA GLU A 335 17.37 -12.02 -14.15
C GLU A 335 18.88 -11.78 -14.04
N ALA A 336 19.32 -10.59 -14.39
CA ALA A 336 20.72 -10.19 -14.28
C ALA A 336 21.29 -10.23 -12.85
N SER A 337 20.42 -10.26 -11.83
CA SER A 337 20.78 -10.21 -10.40
C SER A 337 20.46 -11.50 -9.64
N ARG A 338 20.12 -12.59 -10.33
CA ARG A 338 19.79 -13.88 -9.72
C ARG A 338 21.04 -14.68 -9.35
N ALA A 339 20.93 -15.49 -8.30
CA ALA A 339 21.97 -16.41 -7.83
C ALA A 339 22.00 -17.73 -8.62
N SER A 340 21.55 -17.75 -9.84
CA SER A 340 21.32 -18.99 -10.64
C SER A 340 22.51 -19.42 -11.48
N LYS A 341 23.73 -19.07 -11.09
CA LYS A 341 24.94 -19.49 -11.84
C LYS A 341 25.76 -20.48 -11.04
#